data_fd0e3e2445c20a8833a3f5949dfb86c6
#
_entry.id   fd0e3e2445c20a8833a3f5949dfb86c6
#
_cell.length_a   1.000
_cell.length_b   1.000
_cell.length_c   1.000
_cell.angle_alpha   90.00
_cell.angle_beta   90.00
_cell.angle_gamma   90.00
#
_symmetry.space_group_name_H-M   'P 1'
#
loop_
_entity.id
_entity.type
_entity.pdbx_description
1 polymer ?
#
loop_
_entity_poly.entity_id
_entity_poly.type
_entity_poly.pdbx_seq_one_letter_code
_entity_poly.pdbx_strand_id
1 'polypeptide(L)'
;MNNIKIWPDDIRKIIEFFPSKSISEVKLLFPDPWPKLKHQNRRLVQADFLNSIYEILKIKGTITIGTDHRILKTWILEVFQANSKFDWQVEEAKDWRTRPKDCFATKYEEKSLIERRKSSWFVFSKK
;
A
#
# COMPACT_ATOMS: atom_id res chain seq x y z
N MET A 1 -14.99 -8.79 19.34
CA MET A 1 -13.53 -8.79 19.51
C MET A 1 -13.06 -7.39 19.89
N ASN A 2 -12.29 -7.29 20.95
CA ASN A 2 -11.85 -5.99 21.48
C ASN A 2 -10.65 -5.41 20.73
N ASN A 3 -10.03 -6.17 19.84
CA ASN A 3 -8.81 -5.79 19.14
C ASN A 3 -9.01 -5.34 17.69
N ILE A 4 -10.28 -5.14 17.28
CA ILE A 4 -10.61 -4.67 15.94
C ILE A 4 -11.45 -3.42 16.04
N LYS A 5 -11.07 -2.40 15.26
CA LYS A 5 -11.84 -1.17 15.10
C LYS A 5 -12.01 -0.89 13.62
N ILE A 6 -13.21 -0.46 13.22
CA ILE A 6 -13.55 -0.19 11.84
C ILE A 6 -13.77 1.32 11.63
N TRP A 7 -13.15 1.85 10.58
CA TRP A 7 -13.37 3.22 10.13
C TRP A 7 -13.98 3.17 8.73
N PRO A 8 -15.28 3.47 8.57
CA PRO A 8 -15.99 3.32 7.29
C PRO A 8 -15.92 4.56 6.40
N ASP A 9 -14.77 5.20 6.31
CA ASP A 9 -14.58 6.44 5.56
C ASP A 9 -13.13 6.51 5.07
N ASP A 10 -12.75 7.62 4.42
CA ASP A 10 -11.41 7.88 3.93
C ASP A 10 -10.41 7.91 5.07
N ILE A 11 -9.39 7.07 4.98
CA ILE A 11 -8.33 6.97 5.99
C ILE A 11 -7.59 8.31 6.19
N ARG A 12 -7.52 9.14 5.16
CA ARG A 12 -6.85 10.44 5.23
C ARG A 12 -7.50 11.38 6.25
N LYS A 13 -8.77 11.13 6.61
CA LYS A 13 -9.48 11.93 7.62
C LYS A 13 -9.02 11.65 9.05
N ILE A 14 -8.45 10.47 9.31
CA ILE A 14 -8.07 10.07 10.66
C ILE A 14 -6.59 9.74 10.83
N ILE A 15 -5.84 9.62 9.74
CA ILE A 15 -4.46 9.15 9.82
C ILE A 15 -3.58 10.02 10.72
N GLU A 16 -3.81 11.32 10.72
CA GLU A 16 -3.06 12.28 11.55
C GLU A 16 -3.34 12.16 13.05
N PHE A 17 -4.45 11.49 13.41
CA PHE A 17 -4.82 11.28 14.82
C PHE A 17 -4.16 10.05 15.45
N PHE A 18 -3.51 9.21 14.65
CA PHE A 18 -2.72 8.11 15.20
C PHE A 18 -1.46 8.65 15.87
N PRO A 19 -1.11 8.13 17.05
CA PRO A 19 0.15 8.53 17.68
C PRO A 19 1.34 8.21 16.78
N SER A 20 2.39 9.03 16.88
CA SER A 20 3.66 8.76 16.21
C SER A 20 4.20 7.40 16.64
N LYS A 21 4.73 6.63 15.69
CA LYS A 21 5.36 5.33 15.93
C LYS A 21 4.45 4.33 16.66
N SER A 22 3.14 4.34 16.33
CA SER A 22 2.15 3.46 16.96
C SER A 22 1.76 2.25 16.13
N ILE A 23 2.06 2.24 14.83
CA ILE A 23 1.60 1.22 13.89
C ILE A 23 2.76 0.36 13.43
N SER A 24 2.63 -0.96 13.54
CA SER A 24 3.66 -1.91 13.11
C SER A 24 3.60 -2.20 11.63
N GLU A 25 2.38 -2.33 11.09
CA GLU A 25 2.16 -2.70 9.69
C GLU A 25 0.95 -1.97 9.12
N VAL A 26 1.09 -1.53 7.88
CA VAL A 26 -0.02 -1.00 7.08
C VAL A 26 -0.19 -1.91 5.86
N LYS A 27 -1.42 -2.29 5.56
CA LYS A 27 -1.74 -3.07 4.35
C LYS A 27 -2.74 -2.30 3.51
N LEU A 28 -2.33 -1.96 2.30
CA LEU A 28 -3.14 -1.25 1.32
C LEU A 28 -3.44 -2.20 0.17
N LEU A 29 -4.62 -2.80 0.19
CA LEU A 29 -4.97 -3.88 -0.71
C LEU A 29 -5.91 -3.39 -1.81
N PHE A 30 -5.43 -3.44 -3.05
CA PHE A 30 -6.20 -3.10 -4.25
C PHE A 30 -6.87 -1.72 -4.19
N PRO A 31 -6.10 -0.65 -3.92
CA PRO A 31 -6.64 0.70 -3.93
C PRO A 31 -7.12 1.11 -5.31
N ASP A 32 -8.02 2.08 -5.39
CA ASP A 32 -8.55 2.59 -6.65
C ASP A 32 -7.42 3.13 -7.54
N PRO A 33 -7.31 2.66 -8.79
CA PRO A 33 -6.18 3.01 -9.64
C PRO A 33 -6.26 4.40 -10.27
N TRP A 34 -7.49 4.95 -10.48
CA TRP A 34 -7.68 6.23 -11.16
C TRP A 34 -6.80 6.34 -12.40
N PRO A 35 -7.06 5.52 -13.45
CA PRO A 35 -6.10 5.34 -14.55
C PRO A 35 -5.90 6.57 -15.44
N LYS A 36 -6.89 7.48 -15.48
CA LYS A 36 -6.79 8.68 -16.31
C LYS A 36 -5.81 9.68 -15.68
N LEU A 37 -4.97 10.28 -16.51
CA LEU A 37 -3.97 11.26 -16.05
C LEU A 37 -4.61 12.42 -15.29
N LYS A 38 -5.76 12.91 -15.76
CA LYS A 38 -6.49 14.00 -15.08
C LYS A 38 -6.97 13.65 -13.66
N HIS A 39 -6.99 12.36 -13.31
CA HIS A 39 -7.42 11.90 -11.99
C HIS A 39 -6.26 11.44 -11.11
N GLN A 40 -5.01 11.63 -11.53
CA GLN A 40 -3.86 11.12 -10.78
C GLN A 40 -3.80 11.64 -9.34
N ASN A 41 -4.30 12.84 -9.08
CA ASN A 41 -4.33 13.41 -7.72
C ASN A 41 -5.34 12.71 -6.80
N ARG A 42 -6.22 11.87 -7.34
CA ARG A 42 -7.18 11.07 -6.56
C ARG A 42 -6.58 9.76 -6.05
N ARG A 43 -5.42 9.36 -6.58
CA ARG A 43 -4.74 8.14 -6.11
C ARG A 43 -4.29 8.35 -4.67
N LEU A 44 -4.51 7.32 -3.83
CA LEU A 44 -4.19 7.41 -2.41
C LEU A 44 -2.68 7.54 -2.17
N VAL A 45 -1.88 6.81 -2.93
CA VAL A 45 -0.42 6.81 -2.78
C VAL A 45 0.16 8.08 -3.38
N GLN A 46 0.37 9.08 -2.52
CA GLN A 46 0.94 10.38 -2.82
C GLN A 46 2.06 10.67 -1.81
N ALA A 47 2.91 11.64 -2.11
CA ALA A 47 3.99 12.03 -1.21
C ALA A 47 3.50 12.38 0.20
N ASP A 48 2.42 13.14 0.31
CA ASP A 48 1.84 13.54 1.60
C ASP A 48 1.34 12.33 2.39
N PHE A 49 0.68 11.40 1.72
CA PHE A 49 0.21 10.16 2.35
C PHE A 49 1.38 9.34 2.87
N LEU A 50 2.46 9.22 2.09
CA LEU A 50 3.66 8.49 2.53
C LEU A 50 4.32 9.15 3.74
N ASN A 51 4.33 10.47 3.80
CA ASN A 51 4.86 11.19 4.95
C ASN A 51 4.02 10.90 6.21
N SER A 52 2.70 10.88 6.08
CA SER A 52 1.79 10.53 7.17
C SER A 52 2.00 9.10 7.64
N ILE A 53 2.12 8.15 6.72
CA ILE A 53 2.41 6.73 7.03
C ILE A 53 3.76 6.61 7.75
N TYR A 54 4.77 7.31 7.27
CA TYR A 54 6.10 7.29 7.90
C TYR A 54 6.03 7.71 9.37
N GLU A 55 5.28 8.77 9.68
CA GLU A 55 5.16 9.28 11.04
C GLU A 55 4.48 8.29 12.00
N ILE A 56 3.47 7.57 11.54
CA ILE A 56 2.74 6.63 12.40
C ILE A 56 3.39 5.25 12.48
N LEU A 57 4.25 4.88 11.54
CA LEU A 57 4.94 3.58 11.59
C LEU A 57 6.00 3.55 12.68
N LYS A 58 6.07 2.42 13.38
CA LYS A 58 7.18 2.11 14.27
C LYS A 58 8.47 1.96 13.47
N ILE A 59 9.61 2.09 14.15
CA ILE A 59 10.92 1.78 13.56
C ILE A 59 10.86 0.37 12.98
N LYS A 60 11.31 0.21 11.73
CA LYS A 60 11.22 -1.04 10.95
C LYS A 60 9.78 -1.46 10.63
N GLY A 61 8.81 -0.58 10.86
CA GLY A 61 7.43 -0.82 10.43
C GLY A 61 7.33 -0.90 8.90
N THR A 62 6.33 -1.60 8.40
CA THR A 62 6.19 -1.88 6.97
C THR A 62 4.84 -1.44 6.43
N ILE A 63 4.83 -1.08 5.15
CA ILE A 63 3.61 -0.95 4.36
C ILE A 63 3.66 -1.95 3.21
N THR A 64 2.59 -2.75 3.09
CA THR A 64 2.41 -3.71 2.00
C THR A 64 1.30 -3.21 1.09
N ILE A 65 1.56 -3.16 -0.21
CA ILE A 65 0.59 -2.72 -1.20
C ILE A 65 0.37 -3.83 -2.21
N GLY A 66 -0.88 -4.25 -2.38
CA GLY A 66 -1.28 -5.19 -3.43
C GLY A 66 -2.07 -4.46 -4.50
N THR A 67 -1.74 -4.68 -5.77
CA THR A 67 -2.46 -4.14 -6.91
C THR A 67 -2.35 -5.06 -8.12
N ASP A 68 -3.40 -5.08 -8.94
CA ASP A 68 -3.42 -5.76 -10.22
C ASP A 68 -3.43 -4.78 -11.39
N HIS A 69 -3.33 -3.49 -11.10
CA HIS A 69 -3.46 -2.44 -12.11
C HIS A 69 -2.09 -1.93 -12.57
N ARG A 70 -1.82 -2.06 -13.85
CA ARG A 70 -0.53 -1.73 -14.46
C ARG A 70 -0.08 -0.29 -14.22
N ILE A 71 -0.98 0.67 -14.41
CA ILE A 71 -0.64 2.10 -14.25
C ILE A 71 -0.36 2.42 -12.79
N LEU A 72 -1.20 1.91 -11.88
CA LEU A 72 -1.01 2.13 -10.46
C LEU A 72 0.28 1.49 -9.94
N LYS A 73 0.62 0.31 -10.43
CA LYS A 73 1.89 -0.36 -10.10
C LYS A 73 3.09 0.55 -10.37
N THR A 74 3.16 1.11 -11.58
CA THR A 74 4.25 2.02 -11.96
C THR A 74 4.25 3.28 -11.10
N TRP A 75 3.07 3.85 -10.87
CA TRP A 75 2.90 5.02 -10.02
C TRP A 75 3.40 4.79 -8.60
N ILE A 76 3.03 3.66 -7.98
CA ILE A 76 3.46 3.29 -6.62
C ILE A 76 4.98 3.23 -6.55
N LEU A 77 5.61 2.54 -7.49
CA LEU A 77 7.07 2.42 -7.50
C LEU A 77 7.75 3.77 -7.65
N GLU A 78 7.25 4.63 -8.52
CA GLU A 78 7.80 5.98 -8.72
C GLU A 78 7.69 6.83 -7.46
N VAL A 79 6.51 6.84 -6.82
CA VAL A 79 6.29 7.64 -5.61
C VAL A 79 7.18 7.18 -4.46
N PHE A 80 7.33 5.87 -4.26
CA PHE A 80 8.20 5.34 -3.21
C PHE A 80 9.67 5.54 -3.52
N GLN A 81 10.10 5.39 -4.76
CA GLN A 81 11.50 5.63 -5.15
C GLN A 81 11.92 7.09 -4.98
N ALA A 82 10.97 8.01 -5.14
CA ALA A 82 11.22 9.44 -4.88
C ALA A 82 11.31 9.75 -3.37
N ASN A 83 10.96 8.81 -2.50
CA ASN A 83 10.94 9.01 -1.05
C ASN A 83 12.09 8.22 -0.40
N SER A 84 13.12 8.94 0.06
CA SER A 84 14.30 8.33 0.68
C SER A 84 14.06 7.71 2.06
N LYS A 85 12.86 7.87 2.61
CA LYS A 85 12.52 7.39 3.96
C LYS A 85 12.07 5.94 4.00
N PHE A 86 11.87 5.31 2.84
CA PHE A 86 11.43 3.93 2.73
C PHE A 86 12.41 3.09 1.94
N ASP A 87 12.56 1.83 2.34
CA ASP A 87 13.33 0.82 1.60
C ASP A 87 12.38 -0.20 1.00
N TRP A 88 12.52 -0.45 -0.30
CA TRP A 88 11.78 -1.51 -0.96
C TRP A 88 12.39 -2.87 -0.59
N GLN A 89 11.59 -3.74 0.04
CA GLN A 89 12.00 -5.07 0.45
C GLN A 89 11.91 -6.03 -0.73
N VAL A 90 12.92 -6.02 -1.59
CA VAL A 90 12.96 -6.86 -2.78
C VAL A 90 14.39 -7.32 -3.05
N GLU A 91 14.56 -8.61 -3.36
CA GLU A 91 15.83 -9.20 -3.81
C GLU A 91 15.71 -9.71 -5.24
N GLU A 92 14.54 -10.26 -5.59
CA GLU A 92 14.30 -10.82 -6.92
C GLU A 92 12.84 -10.61 -7.36
N ALA A 93 12.58 -10.83 -8.64
CA ALA A 93 11.26 -10.55 -9.23
C ALA A 93 10.11 -11.31 -8.57
N LYS A 94 10.33 -12.53 -8.10
CA LYS A 94 9.28 -13.31 -7.45
C LYS A 94 8.75 -12.64 -6.18
N ASP A 95 9.55 -11.80 -5.53
CA ASP A 95 9.17 -11.14 -4.27
C ASP A 95 7.98 -10.21 -4.46
N TRP A 96 7.86 -9.55 -5.61
CA TRP A 96 6.71 -8.68 -5.89
C TRP A 96 5.63 -9.35 -6.72
N ARG A 97 5.87 -10.58 -7.20
CA ARG A 97 4.90 -11.36 -7.97
C ARG A 97 4.10 -12.34 -7.11
N THR A 98 4.49 -12.53 -5.87
CA THR A 98 3.90 -13.51 -4.96
C THR A 98 3.25 -12.79 -3.79
N ARG A 99 1.99 -13.16 -3.50
CA ARG A 99 1.29 -12.61 -2.33
C ARG A 99 2.03 -13.00 -1.06
N PRO A 100 2.33 -12.02 -0.15
CA PRO A 100 2.95 -12.33 1.13
C PRO A 100 2.09 -13.30 1.96
N LYS A 101 2.74 -14.14 2.74
CA LYS A 101 2.07 -15.18 3.54
C LYS A 101 1.13 -14.60 4.60
N ASP A 102 1.41 -13.39 5.07
CA ASP A 102 0.57 -12.70 6.06
C ASP A 102 -0.60 -11.93 5.45
N CYS A 103 -0.78 -12.01 4.14
CA CYS A 103 -1.90 -11.41 3.42
C CYS A 103 -2.86 -12.51 2.95
N PHE A 104 -4.15 -12.32 3.21
CA PHE A 104 -5.19 -13.23 2.72
C PHE A 104 -5.63 -12.83 1.31
N ALA A 105 -6.06 -13.81 0.51
CA ALA A 105 -6.68 -13.54 -0.78
C ALA A 105 -7.98 -12.74 -0.59
N THR A 106 -8.12 -11.65 -1.34
CA THR A 106 -9.33 -10.83 -1.30
C THR A 106 -10.23 -11.19 -2.47
N LYS A 107 -11.49 -10.73 -2.42
CA LYS A 107 -12.41 -10.87 -3.56
C LYS A 107 -11.89 -10.14 -4.80
N TYR A 108 -11.16 -9.04 -4.62
CA TYR A 108 -10.56 -8.29 -5.72
C TYR A 108 -9.46 -9.10 -6.40
N GLU A 109 -8.63 -9.82 -5.65
CA GLU A 109 -7.62 -10.69 -6.22
C GLU A 109 -8.24 -11.87 -6.96
N GLU A 110 -9.27 -12.49 -6.40
CA GLU A 110 -10.01 -13.57 -7.06
C GLU A 110 -10.60 -13.10 -8.39
N LYS A 111 -11.20 -11.91 -8.41
CA LYS A 111 -11.72 -11.30 -9.63
C LYS A 111 -10.61 -11.05 -10.63
N SER A 112 -9.45 -10.57 -10.19
CA SER A 112 -8.27 -10.34 -11.04
C SER A 112 -7.82 -11.61 -11.72
N LEU A 113 -7.76 -12.72 -10.97
CA LEU A 113 -7.37 -14.03 -11.52
C LEU A 113 -8.35 -14.51 -12.57
N ILE A 114 -9.66 -14.35 -12.36
CA ILE A 114 -10.71 -14.68 -13.32
C ILE A 114 -10.54 -13.86 -14.60
N GLU A 115 -10.23 -12.57 -14.47
CA GLU A 115 -10.00 -11.66 -15.59
C GLU A 115 -8.57 -11.75 -16.15
N ARG A 116 -7.78 -12.71 -15.69
CA ARG A 116 -6.38 -12.95 -16.07
C ARG A 116 -5.44 -11.76 -15.80
N ARG A 117 -5.78 -10.91 -14.84
CA ARG A 117 -4.87 -9.87 -14.37
C ARG A 117 -3.92 -10.47 -13.34
N LYS A 118 -2.66 -10.02 -13.37
CA LYS A 118 -1.64 -10.45 -12.41
C LYS A 118 -1.48 -9.41 -11.32
N SER A 119 -1.57 -9.85 -10.07
CA SER A 119 -1.35 -9.00 -8.91
C SER A 119 0.15 -8.80 -8.67
N SER A 120 0.51 -7.60 -8.23
CA SER A 120 1.85 -7.27 -7.76
C SER A 120 1.78 -6.88 -6.29
N TRP A 121 2.83 -7.21 -5.55
CA TRP A 121 2.89 -7.03 -4.10
C TRP A 121 4.18 -6.33 -3.71
N PHE A 122 4.06 -5.15 -3.13
CA PHE A 122 5.21 -4.34 -2.75
C PHE A 122 5.24 -4.18 -1.23
N VAL A 123 6.39 -4.46 -0.64
CA VAL A 123 6.63 -4.25 0.79
C VAL A 123 7.73 -3.22 0.94
N PHE A 124 7.42 -2.13 1.62
CA PHE A 124 8.39 -1.08 1.93
C PHE A 124 8.53 -0.98 3.44
N SER A 125 9.76 -0.86 3.92
CA SER A 125 10.02 -0.65 5.34
C SER A 125 10.47 0.77 5.61
N LYS A 126 10.07 1.29 6.76
CA LYS A 126 10.53 2.58 7.27
C LYS A 126 12.02 2.49 7.61
N LYS A 127 12.80 3.43 7.09
CA LYS A 127 14.21 3.58 7.49
C LYS A 127 14.36 4.11 8.90
#